data_d17f9ba9694f9d210cb342ce931ba5a1
#
_entry.id   d17f9ba9694f9d210cb342ce931ba5a1
#
_cell.length_a   1.000
_cell.length_b   1.000
_cell.length_c   1.000
_cell.angle_alpha   90.00
_cell.angle_beta   90.00
_cell.angle_gamma   90.00
#
_symmetry.space_group_name_H-M   'P 1'
#
loop_
_entity.id
_entity.type
_entity.pdbx_description
1 polymer ?
#
loop_
_entity_poly.entity_id
_entity_poly.type
_entity_poly.pdbx_seq_one_letter_code
_entity_poly.pdbx_strand_id
1 'polypeptide(L)'
;MQGLNSSGFLTIGAADLEYRMIGPAPADAPTVVMLHEGLGCAGLWGDFPDRLAAATGAGVLVYSRAGYGASTKVVLPRPFDYMHIEALDTLPKLLDQIGFRRGLLLGHSDGASIAAIYAGAAGDHRVRGVAMIAPHFIVEDMGLASI
;
A
#
# COMPACT_ATOMS: atom_id res chain seq x y z
N MET A 1 -9.07 -8.05 -21.29
CA MET A 1 -8.68 -7.08 -20.24
C MET A 1 -7.35 -6.48 -20.62
N GLN A 2 -7.26 -5.17 -20.75
CA GLN A 2 -5.95 -4.52 -20.90
C GLN A 2 -5.15 -4.76 -19.62
N GLY A 3 -3.95 -5.29 -19.73
CA GLY A 3 -3.06 -5.48 -18.58
C GLY A 3 -2.75 -4.14 -17.93
N LEU A 4 -2.44 -4.18 -16.62
CA LEU A 4 -2.00 -3.00 -15.88
C LEU A 4 -0.73 -2.44 -16.53
N ASN A 5 -0.68 -1.13 -16.79
CA ASN A 5 0.55 -0.49 -17.26
C ASN A 5 1.63 -0.55 -16.16
N SER A 6 2.89 -0.39 -16.55
CA SER A 6 4.02 -0.37 -15.59
C SER A 6 3.97 0.81 -14.60
N SER A 7 3.27 1.87 -14.94
CA SER A 7 3.01 3.04 -14.08
C SER A 7 1.80 3.82 -14.58
N GLY A 8 1.21 4.62 -13.71
CA GLY A 8 0.07 5.47 -14.04
C GLY A 8 -0.73 5.84 -12.80
N PHE A 9 -2.03 5.96 -12.98
CA PHE A 9 -2.98 6.27 -11.93
C PHE A 9 -4.08 5.22 -11.88
N LEU A 10 -4.51 4.87 -10.68
CA LEU A 10 -5.68 4.04 -10.40
C LEU A 10 -6.76 4.94 -9.79
N THR A 11 -7.93 5.00 -10.41
CA THR A 11 -9.06 5.74 -9.84
C THR A 11 -9.78 4.88 -8.82
N ILE A 12 -9.64 5.22 -7.55
CA ILE A 12 -10.26 4.52 -6.42
C ILE A 12 -11.25 5.47 -5.74
N GLY A 13 -12.52 5.23 -5.93
CA GLY A 13 -13.55 6.18 -5.50
C GLY A 13 -13.40 7.52 -6.22
N ALA A 14 -13.19 8.59 -5.48
CA ALA A 14 -12.99 9.95 -6.00
C ALA A 14 -11.51 10.34 -6.15
N ALA A 15 -10.58 9.44 -5.86
CA ALA A 15 -9.14 9.73 -5.88
C ALA A 15 -8.42 8.97 -6.99
N ASP A 16 -7.52 9.66 -7.67
CA ASP A 16 -6.54 9.07 -8.57
C ASP A 16 -5.26 8.82 -7.79
N LEU A 17 -4.86 7.55 -7.66
CA LEU A 17 -3.70 7.11 -6.91
C LEU A 17 -2.56 6.76 -7.86
N GLU A 18 -1.45 7.47 -7.72
CA GLU A 18 -0.20 7.18 -8.43
C GLU A 18 0.30 5.77 -8.08
N TYR A 19 0.73 5.00 -9.08
CA TYR A 19 1.29 3.67 -8.86
C TYR A 19 2.43 3.34 -9.83
N ARG A 20 3.24 2.36 -9.41
CA ARG A 20 4.16 1.59 -10.27
C ARG A 20 3.92 0.10 -10.05
N MET A 21 3.90 -0.65 -11.15
CA MET A 21 3.91 -2.11 -11.14
C MET A 21 5.23 -2.60 -11.72
N ILE A 22 5.96 -3.41 -10.95
CA ILE A 22 7.27 -3.95 -11.30
C ILE A 22 7.15 -5.48 -11.37
N GLY A 23 7.81 -6.09 -12.35
CA GLY A 23 7.78 -7.55 -12.53
C GLY A 23 6.47 -8.04 -13.15
N PRO A 24 6.12 -9.33 -12.94
CA PRO A 24 4.95 -9.95 -13.56
C PRO A 24 3.63 -9.37 -13.06
N ALA A 25 2.60 -9.44 -13.89
CA ALA A 25 1.25 -9.01 -13.54
C ALA A 25 0.63 -9.90 -12.44
N PRO A 26 -0.37 -9.39 -11.67
CA PRO A 26 -1.04 -10.18 -10.65
C PRO A 26 -1.73 -11.46 -11.14
N ALA A 27 -1.99 -11.55 -12.46
CA ALA A 27 -2.52 -12.74 -13.09
C ALA A 27 -1.48 -13.88 -13.22
N ASP A 28 -0.20 -13.51 -13.33
CA ASP A 28 0.88 -14.41 -13.70
C ASP A 28 1.73 -14.88 -12.52
N ALA A 29 1.81 -14.06 -11.46
CA ALA A 29 2.60 -14.37 -10.28
C ALA A 29 1.98 -13.78 -9.01
N PRO A 30 2.41 -14.24 -7.80
CA PRO A 30 2.08 -13.56 -6.55
C PRO A 30 2.52 -12.09 -6.59
N THR A 31 1.76 -11.23 -5.93
CA THR A 31 2.04 -9.79 -5.91
C THR A 31 2.34 -9.33 -4.49
N VAL A 32 3.39 -8.54 -4.32
CA VAL A 32 3.65 -7.78 -3.10
C VAL A 32 3.09 -6.37 -3.29
N VAL A 33 2.16 -5.98 -2.45
CA VAL A 33 1.61 -4.62 -2.43
C VAL A 33 2.29 -3.84 -1.31
N MET A 34 2.95 -2.75 -1.66
CA MET A 34 3.77 -1.96 -0.74
C MET A 34 3.03 -0.70 -0.30
N LEU A 35 2.93 -0.51 1.01
CA LEU A 35 2.27 0.61 1.66
C LEU A 35 3.31 1.49 2.34
N HIS A 36 3.46 2.74 1.88
CA HIS A 36 4.46 3.68 2.35
C HIS A 36 4.16 4.24 3.75
N GLU A 37 5.18 4.80 4.40
CA GLU A 37 5.11 5.46 5.70
C GLU A 37 4.34 6.80 5.64
N GLY A 38 4.15 7.46 6.80
CA GLY A 38 3.28 8.62 6.96
C GLY A 38 3.70 9.90 6.23
N LEU A 39 4.97 10.00 5.81
CA LEU A 39 5.51 11.13 5.06
C LEU A 39 6.02 10.72 3.67
N GLY A 40 5.76 9.47 3.26
CA GLY A 40 6.28 8.87 2.06
C GLY A 40 5.38 8.95 0.85
N CYS A 41 5.83 8.30 -0.20
CA CYS A 41 5.10 8.08 -1.45
C CYS A 41 5.72 6.91 -2.21
N ALA A 42 5.14 6.54 -3.34
CA ALA A 42 5.66 5.46 -4.18
C ALA A 42 7.13 5.67 -4.57
N GLY A 43 7.53 6.90 -4.88
CA GLY A 43 8.89 7.23 -5.31
C GLY A 43 9.94 7.12 -4.20
N LEU A 44 9.58 7.28 -2.93
CA LEU A 44 10.53 7.25 -1.82
C LEU A 44 11.04 5.84 -1.46
N TRP A 45 10.45 4.79 -2.04
CA TRP A 45 10.99 3.44 -1.93
C TRP A 45 12.29 3.23 -2.70
N GLY A 46 12.67 4.16 -3.59
CA GLY A 46 13.88 4.10 -4.41
C GLY A 46 13.90 2.85 -5.29
N ASP A 47 15.00 2.11 -5.25
CA ASP A 47 15.21 0.87 -6.01
C ASP A 47 14.75 -0.41 -5.26
N PHE A 48 14.28 -0.26 -4.03
CA PHE A 48 13.88 -1.42 -3.22
C PHE A 48 12.79 -2.28 -3.87
N PRO A 49 11.72 -1.71 -4.48
CA PRO A 49 10.70 -2.51 -5.18
C PRO A 49 11.27 -3.32 -6.35
N ASP A 50 12.20 -2.73 -7.12
CA ASP A 50 12.85 -3.40 -8.26
C ASP A 50 13.73 -4.56 -7.78
N ARG A 51 14.50 -4.35 -6.71
CA ARG A 51 15.33 -5.38 -6.07
C ARG A 51 14.47 -6.50 -5.48
N LEU A 52 13.35 -6.16 -4.87
CA LEU A 52 12.42 -7.13 -4.31
C LEU A 52 11.81 -8.01 -5.41
N ALA A 53 11.34 -7.41 -6.50
CA ALA A 53 10.83 -8.15 -7.65
C ALA A 53 11.89 -9.08 -8.26
N ALA A 54 13.11 -8.59 -8.44
CA ALA A 54 14.22 -9.38 -8.99
C ALA A 54 14.60 -10.56 -8.08
N ALA A 55 14.60 -10.36 -6.76
CA ALA A 55 14.99 -11.38 -5.79
C ALA A 55 13.93 -12.47 -5.60
N THR A 56 12.65 -12.14 -5.80
CA THR A 56 11.52 -13.04 -5.49
C THR A 56 10.83 -13.61 -6.72
N GLY A 57 10.96 -12.97 -7.88
CA GLY A 57 10.15 -13.26 -9.06
C GLY A 57 8.67 -12.86 -8.91
N ALA A 58 8.29 -12.23 -7.83
CA ALA A 58 6.94 -11.71 -7.61
C ALA A 58 6.71 -10.40 -8.36
N GLY A 59 5.45 -10.10 -8.66
CA GLY A 59 5.05 -8.75 -9.01
C GLY A 59 5.11 -7.85 -7.77
N VAL A 60 5.51 -6.59 -7.94
CA VAL A 60 5.53 -5.61 -6.86
C VAL A 60 4.75 -4.38 -7.27
N LEU A 61 3.69 -4.09 -6.53
CA LEU A 61 2.94 -2.84 -6.68
C LEU A 61 3.34 -1.87 -5.58
N VAL A 62 3.75 -0.67 -5.97
CA VAL A 62 3.87 0.48 -5.06
C VAL A 62 2.87 1.54 -5.47
N TYR A 63 2.22 2.18 -4.49
CA TYR A 63 1.32 3.28 -4.77
C TYR A 63 1.46 4.38 -3.73
N SER A 64 1.09 5.60 -4.11
CA SER A 64 0.98 6.72 -3.20
C SER A 64 -0.47 6.86 -2.74
N ARG A 65 -0.70 6.86 -1.44
CA ARG A 65 -2.03 7.12 -0.88
C ARG A 65 -2.50 8.53 -1.25
N ALA A 66 -3.82 8.77 -1.21
CA ALA A 66 -4.37 10.10 -1.42
C ALA A 66 -3.71 11.13 -0.47
N GLY A 67 -3.31 12.26 -1.02
CA GLY A 67 -2.56 13.31 -0.32
C GLY A 67 -1.04 13.18 -0.39
N TYR A 68 -0.51 12.14 -1.05
CA TYR A 68 0.92 11.88 -1.17
C TYR A 68 1.35 11.73 -2.63
N GLY A 69 2.63 12.00 -2.90
CA GLY A 69 3.18 11.90 -4.24
C GLY A 69 2.39 12.71 -5.26
N ALA A 70 2.11 12.11 -6.41
CA ALA A 70 1.27 12.70 -7.45
C ALA A 70 -0.22 12.34 -7.32
N SER A 71 -0.61 11.61 -6.27
CA SER A 71 -2.01 11.24 -6.03
C SER A 71 -2.89 12.45 -5.71
N THR A 72 -4.21 12.29 -5.87
CA THR A 72 -5.20 13.32 -5.55
C THR A 72 -4.97 13.88 -4.16
N LYS A 73 -5.00 15.20 -4.04
CA LYS A 73 -4.86 15.91 -2.77
C LYS A 73 -6.03 15.62 -1.84
N VAL A 74 -5.77 15.68 -0.54
CA VAL A 74 -6.80 15.52 0.51
C VAL A 74 -7.04 16.84 1.23
N VAL A 75 -8.23 16.97 1.82
CA VAL A 75 -8.55 18.06 2.73
C VAL A 75 -7.99 17.74 4.10
N LEU A 76 -7.31 18.71 4.73
CA LEU A 76 -6.77 18.59 6.07
C LEU A 76 -7.66 19.31 7.09
N PRO A 77 -7.69 18.87 8.35
CA PRO A 77 -6.96 17.71 8.90
C PRO A 77 -7.57 16.38 8.47
N ARG A 78 -6.76 15.32 8.42
CA ARG A 78 -7.26 13.97 8.21
C ARG A 78 -8.13 13.53 9.39
N PRO A 79 -9.16 12.70 9.17
CA PRO A 79 -9.91 12.09 10.27
C PRO A 79 -9.00 11.19 11.12
N PHE A 80 -9.30 11.02 12.40
CA PHE A 80 -8.49 10.18 13.30
C PHE A 80 -8.41 8.71 12.88
N ASP A 81 -9.41 8.23 12.18
CA ASP A 81 -9.50 6.86 11.69
C ASP A 81 -8.99 6.67 10.25
N TYR A 82 -8.17 7.61 9.75
CA TYR A 82 -7.69 7.58 8.36
C TYR A 82 -6.98 6.27 7.96
N MET A 83 -6.28 5.61 8.89
CA MET A 83 -5.65 4.32 8.62
C MET A 83 -6.69 3.21 8.44
N HIS A 84 -7.79 3.25 9.20
CA HIS A 84 -8.89 2.30 9.04
C HIS A 84 -9.64 2.52 7.73
N ILE A 85 -9.88 3.77 7.35
CA ILE A 85 -10.48 4.13 6.06
C ILE A 85 -9.59 3.63 4.91
N GLU A 86 -8.29 3.89 4.99
CA GLU A 86 -7.34 3.40 3.98
C GLU A 86 -7.35 1.86 3.90
N ALA A 87 -7.32 1.20 5.06
CA ALA A 87 -7.28 -0.27 5.12
C ALA A 87 -8.59 -0.92 4.65
N LEU A 88 -9.75 -0.39 5.04
CA LEU A 88 -11.02 -1.11 4.90
C LEU A 88 -11.92 -0.57 3.77
N ASP A 89 -11.60 0.59 3.22
CA ASP A 89 -12.32 1.16 2.08
C ASP A 89 -11.44 1.30 0.83
N THR A 90 -10.26 1.90 0.92
CA THR A 90 -9.39 2.16 -0.24
C THR A 90 -8.65 0.90 -0.70
N LEU A 91 -7.96 0.23 0.21
CA LEU A 91 -7.10 -0.92 -0.12
C LEU A 91 -7.85 -2.08 -0.76
N PRO A 92 -9.02 -2.53 -0.28
CA PRO A 92 -9.76 -3.60 -0.95
C PRO A 92 -10.13 -3.23 -2.40
N LYS A 93 -10.58 -2.01 -2.66
CA LYS A 93 -10.91 -1.54 -4.00
C LYS A 93 -9.68 -1.51 -4.91
N LEU A 94 -8.53 -1.10 -4.36
CA LEU A 94 -7.26 -1.11 -5.08
C LEU A 94 -6.86 -2.53 -5.46
N LEU A 95 -6.91 -3.47 -4.51
CA LEU A 95 -6.60 -4.88 -4.76
C LEU A 95 -7.50 -5.48 -5.84
N ASP A 96 -8.78 -5.16 -5.81
CA ASP A 96 -9.74 -5.63 -6.82
C ASP A 96 -9.42 -5.03 -8.20
N GLN A 97 -9.14 -3.74 -8.26
CA GLN A 97 -8.88 -3.05 -9.53
C GLN A 97 -7.60 -3.51 -10.22
N ILE A 98 -6.55 -3.85 -9.47
CA ILE A 98 -5.33 -4.41 -10.05
C ILE A 98 -5.45 -5.90 -10.41
N GLY A 99 -6.56 -6.54 -10.07
CA GLY A 99 -6.76 -7.97 -10.27
C GLY A 99 -5.90 -8.82 -9.33
N PHE A 100 -5.69 -8.37 -8.09
CA PHE A 100 -4.91 -9.08 -7.08
C PHE A 100 -5.51 -10.46 -6.80
N ARG A 101 -4.74 -11.51 -6.98
CA ARG A 101 -5.18 -12.91 -6.81
C ARG A 101 -4.64 -13.55 -5.55
N ARG A 102 -3.35 -13.32 -5.28
CA ARG A 102 -2.66 -13.81 -4.08
C ARG A 102 -1.36 -13.03 -3.88
N GLY A 103 -0.94 -12.88 -2.66
CA GLY A 103 0.34 -12.23 -2.38
C GLY A 103 0.48 -11.77 -0.95
N LEU A 104 1.30 -10.76 -0.78
CA LEU A 104 1.66 -10.20 0.52
C LEU A 104 1.38 -8.70 0.54
N LEU A 105 1.10 -8.20 1.75
CA LEU A 105 1.18 -6.77 2.02
C LEU A 105 2.52 -6.48 2.71
N LEU A 106 3.25 -5.50 2.23
CA LEU A 106 4.47 -5.02 2.88
C LEU A 106 4.26 -3.56 3.25
N GLY A 107 4.24 -3.26 4.54
CA GLY A 107 4.00 -1.91 5.03
C GLY A 107 5.15 -1.37 5.87
N HIS A 108 5.37 -0.07 5.79
CA HIS A 108 6.31 0.65 6.64
C HIS A 108 5.56 1.72 7.43
N SER A 109 5.79 1.77 8.74
CA SER A 109 5.20 2.75 9.67
C SER A 109 3.67 2.80 9.54
N ASP A 110 3.07 3.91 9.12
CA ASP A 110 1.62 4.02 8.82
C ASP A 110 1.15 2.90 7.89
N GLY A 111 1.92 2.62 6.84
CA GLY A 111 1.60 1.54 5.90
C GLY A 111 1.60 0.16 6.54
N ALA A 112 2.46 -0.08 7.53
CA ALA A 112 2.48 -1.33 8.29
C ALA A 112 1.24 -1.45 9.17
N SER A 113 0.81 -0.37 9.81
CA SER A 113 -0.42 -0.33 10.61
C SER A 113 -1.66 -0.54 9.73
N ILE A 114 -1.72 0.09 8.56
CA ILE A 114 -2.78 -0.12 7.57
C ILE A 114 -2.84 -1.59 7.13
N ALA A 115 -1.70 -2.19 6.81
CA ALA A 115 -1.62 -3.60 6.42
C ALA A 115 -2.11 -4.54 7.54
N ALA A 116 -1.77 -4.25 8.79
CA ALA A 116 -2.22 -5.01 9.95
C ALA A 116 -3.74 -4.90 10.16
N ILE A 117 -4.30 -3.70 10.05
CA ILE A 117 -5.76 -3.47 10.14
C ILE A 117 -6.48 -4.28 9.05
N TYR A 118 -5.99 -4.19 7.81
CA TYR A 118 -6.57 -4.96 6.70
C TYR A 118 -6.53 -6.46 6.96
N ALA A 119 -5.38 -7.00 7.30
CA ALA A 119 -5.20 -8.43 7.53
C ALA A 119 -6.06 -8.96 8.69
N GLY A 120 -6.25 -8.15 9.73
CA GLY A 120 -7.05 -8.51 10.88
C GLY A 120 -8.58 -8.40 10.68
N ALA A 121 -9.02 -7.48 9.84
CA ALA A 121 -10.44 -7.14 9.73
C ALA A 121 -11.10 -7.57 8.41
N ALA A 122 -10.36 -7.61 7.30
CA ALA A 122 -10.97 -7.82 5.98
C ALA A 122 -11.28 -9.29 5.66
N GLY A 123 -10.63 -10.25 6.32
CA GLY A 123 -10.83 -11.68 6.04
C GLY A 123 -10.46 -12.09 4.61
N ASP A 124 -9.63 -11.32 3.93
CA ASP A 124 -9.27 -11.55 2.53
C ASP A 124 -8.23 -12.68 2.41
N HIS A 125 -8.70 -13.85 2.03
CA HIS A 125 -7.86 -15.04 1.87
C HIS A 125 -6.80 -14.94 0.75
N ARG A 126 -6.88 -13.93 -0.13
CA ARG A 126 -5.88 -13.65 -1.17
C ARG A 126 -4.59 -13.13 -0.54
N VAL A 127 -4.66 -12.44 0.60
CA VAL A 127 -3.50 -11.99 1.38
C VAL A 127 -2.97 -13.15 2.19
N ARG A 128 -1.79 -13.64 1.83
CA ARG A 128 -1.16 -14.83 2.39
C ARG A 128 -0.16 -14.51 3.49
N GLY A 129 0.14 -13.24 3.69
CA GLY A 129 1.04 -12.78 4.74
C GLY A 129 1.20 -11.27 4.73
N VAL A 130 1.76 -10.77 5.82
CA VAL A 130 2.05 -9.35 6.01
C VAL A 130 3.48 -9.20 6.51
N ALA A 131 4.26 -8.35 5.84
CA ALA A 131 5.56 -7.90 6.33
C ALA A 131 5.39 -6.48 6.88
N MET A 132 5.69 -6.29 8.14
CA MET A 132 5.50 -5.01 8.84
C MET A 132 6.83 -4.46 9.32
N ILE A 133 7.17 -3.25 8.89
CA ILE A 133 8.36 -2.52 9.29
C ILE A 133 7.91 -1.34 10.16
N ALA A 134 8.32 -1.33 11.42
CA ALA A 134 8.02 -0.27 12.40
C ALA A 134 6.53 0.12 12.48
N PRO A 135 5.59 -0.83 12.71
CA PRO A 135 4.18 -0.52 12.84
C PRO A 135 3.90 0.30 14.12
N HIS A 136 2.83 1.09 14.09
CA HIS A 136 2.34 1.86 15.25
C HIS A 136 1.25 1.07 16.00
N PHE A 137 1.62 0.23 16.94
CA PHE A 137 0.67 -0.52 17.78
C PHE A 137 0.54 0.02 19.20
N ILE A 138 1.54 0.79 19.64
CA ILE A 138 1.58 1.43 20.94
C ILE A 138 2.07 2.87 20.79
N VAL A 139 1.68 3.72 21.75
CA VAL A 139 2.19 5.09 21.87
C VAL A 139 3.32 5.06 22.88
N GLU A 140 4.50 5.48 22.48
CA GLU A 140 5.69 5.54 23.32
C GLU A 140 5.87 6.95 23.90
N ASP A 141 6.18 7.04 25.20
CA ASP A 141 6.39 8.33 25.88
C ASP A 141 7.47 9.17 25.19
N MET A 142 8.52 8.53 24.68
CA MET A 142 9.59 9.21 23.94
C MET A 142 9.09 9.81 22.62
N GLY A 143 8.16 9.14 21.94
CA GLY A 143 7.51 9.67 20.74
C GLY A 143 6.66 10.90 21.05
N LEU A 144 5.92 10.88 22.15
CA LEU A 144 5.11 12.02 22.60
C LEU A 144 5.95 13.21 23.00
N ALA A 145 7.12 12.99 23.61
CA ALA A 145 8.02 14.06 24.05
C ALA A 145 8.76 14.74 22.88
N SER A 146 8.76 14.14 21.68
CA SER A 146 9.44 14.68 20.49
C SER A 146 8.55 15.53 19.59
N ILE A 147 7.25 15.61 19.88
CA ILE A 147 6.26 16.42 19.16
C ILE A 147 6.15 17.80 19.82
#